data_133c4af2b5f179eb04cbfe2a468d9d1e
#
_entry.id   133c4af2b5f179eb04cbfe2a468d9d1e
#
_cell.length_a   1.000
_cell.length_b   1.000
_cell.length_c   1.000
_cell.angle_alpha   90.00
_cell.angle_beta   90.00
_cell.angle_gamma   90.00
#
_symmetry.space_group_name_H-M   'P 1'
#
loop_
_entity.id
_entity.type
_entity.pdbx_description
1 polymer ?
#
loop_
_entity_poly.entity_id
_entity_poly.type
_entity_poly.pdbx_seq_one_letter_code
_entity_poly.pdbx_strand_id
1 'polypeptide(L)'
;MIIDAKLAFSTAQAITTDANSESYIDLAAARNIGAGEPMAAVIFVTTTFDTTEEDGTLDISVITDDETAFGSETIIASAPQLAEANLTAGRDPIVIPLPPLYTAERYLALDYNVGNHAFTAGKVDAYLMRMCDIQTNQV
;
A
#
# COMPACT_ATOMS: atom_id res chain seq x y z
N MET A 1 -10.50 7.54 12.81
CA MET A 1 -9.95 7.43 11.45
C MET A 1 -11.10 7.25 10.48
N ILE A 2 -11.15 8.09 9.45
CA ILE A 2 -12.22 8.03 8.45
C ILE A 2 -11.69 7.26 7.23
N ILE A 3 -12.40 6.21 6.85
CA ILE A 3 -12.04 5.33 5.73
C ILE A 3 -13.07 5.49 4.62
N ASP A 4 -12.61 5.77 3.41
CA ASP A 4 -13.47 5.84 2.23
C ASP A 4 -13.26 4.58 1.36
N ALA A 5 -14.33 3.82 1.16
CA ALA A 5 -14.30 2.60 0.36
C ALA A 5 -13.90 2.85 -1.11
N LYS A 6 -14.13 4.05 -1.63
CA LYS A 6 -13.69 4.43 -2.99
C LYS A 6 -12.20 4.71 -3.09
N LEU A 7 -11.55 4.91 -1.97
CA LEU A 7 -10.11 5.13 -1.87
C LEU A 7 -9.38 3.89 -1.35
N ALA A 8 -10.00 2.72 -1.44
CA ALA A 8 -9.40 1.46 -1.06
C ALA A 8 -8.53 0.89 -2.19
N PHE A 9 -7.31 0.48 -1.85
CA PHE A 9 -6.44 -0.30 -2.72
C PHE A 9 -6.67 -1.80 -2.52
N SER A 10 -6.80 -2.22 -1.29
CA SER A 10 -6.94 -3.63 -0.91
C SER A 10 -7.94 -3.77 0.23
N THR A 11 -8.75 -4.83 0.17
CA THR A 11 -9.68 -5.21 1.24
C THR A 11 -9.50 -6.68 1.54
N ALA A 12 -8.92 -7.00 2.69
CA ALA A 12 -8.57 -8.37 3.10
C ALA A 12 -7.83 -9.13 1.98
N GLN A 13 -6.98 -8.43 1.24
CA GLN A 13 -6.23 -9.04 0.14
C GLN A 13 -5.15 -9.94 0.69
N ALA A 14 -5.15 -11.20 0.27
CA ALA A 14 -4.09 -12.14 0.59
C ALA A 14 -2.85 -11.85 -0.26
N ILE A 15 -1.71 -11.71 0.38
CA ILE A 15 -0.42 -11.50 -0.29
C ILE A 15 0.44 -12.74 -0.06
N THR A 16 0.56 -13.58 -1.07
CA THR A 16 1.38 -14.79 -1.01
C THR A 16 2.62 -14.68 -1.89
N THR A 17 2.48 -14.03 -3.03
CA THR A 17 3.57 -13.75 -3.98
C THR A 17 3.43 -12.31 -4.47
N ASP A 18 4.33 -11.87 -5.33
CA ASP A 18 4.27 -10.55 -5.95
C ASP A 18 2.89 -10.30 -6.57
N ALA A 19 2.31 -9.18 -6.25
CA ALA A 19 1.00 -8.78 -6.76
C ALA A 19 0.80 -7.28 -6.64
N ASN A 20 -0.03 -6.73 -7.52
CA ASN A 20 -0.57 -5.39 -7.33
C ASN A 20 -1.80 -5.44 -6.42
N SER A 21 -2.17 -4.30 -5.87
CA SER A 21 -3.42 -4.19 -5.13
C SER A 21 -4.60 -4.60 -6.01
N GLU A 22 -5.60 -5.23 -5.41
CA GLU A 22 -6.77 -5.74 -6.13
C GLU A 22 -7.63 -4.64 -6.73
N SER A 23 -7.52 -3.43 -6.20
CA SER A 23 -8.20 -2.25 -6.69
C SER A 23 -7.20 -1.15 -6.99
N TYR A 24 -7.57 -0.27 -7.90
CA TYR A 24 -6.82 0.95 -8.19
C TYR A 24 -7.72 2.17 -7.97
N ILE A 25 -7.10 3.34 -7.83
CA ILE A 25 -7.82 4.61 -7.71
C ILE A 25 -7.71 5.33 -9.05
N ASP A 26 -8.85 5.69 -9.63
CA ASP A 26 -8.92 6.48 -10.86
C ASP A 26 -9.00 7.97 -10.49
N LEU A 27 -7.94 8.71 -10.79
CA LEU A 27 -7.88 10.15 -10.57
C LEU A 27 -8.60 10.94 -11.69
N ALA A 28 -9.14 10.26 -12.70
CA ALA A 28 -9.78 10.81 -13.89
C ALA A 28 -8.82 11.53 -14.84
N ALA A 29 -7.69 11.99 -14.37
CA ALA A 29 -6.62 12.62 -15.16
C ALA A 29 -5.33 12.61 -14.34
N ALA A 30 -4.20 12.84 -15.01
CA ALA A 30 -2.94 13.08 -14.30
C ALA A 30 -3.09 14.31 -13.39
N ARG A 31 -2.74 14.18 -12.12
CA ARG A 31 -2.85 15.28 -11.16
C ARG A 31 -1.91 15.12 -9.96
N ASN A 32 -1.56 16.24 -9.37
CA ASN A 32 -0.77 16.27 -8.14
C ASN A 32 -1.72 16.22 -6.93
N ILE A 33 -1.84 15.05 -6.34
CA ILE A 33 -2.80 14.79 -5.25
C ILE A 33 -2.27 15.14 -3.86
N GLY A 34 -0.96 15.39 -3.71
CA GLY A 34 -0.35 15.72 -2.43
C GLY A 34 -0.01 17.18 -2.24
N ALA A 35 -0.35 18.07 -3.21
CA ALA A 35 0.14 19.43 -3.23
C ALA A 35 -0.51 20.34 -2.19
N GLY A 36 -1.77 20.21 -1.89
CA GLY A 36 -2.45 21.06 -0.91
C GLY A 36 -2.55 20.36 0.45
N GLU A 37 -3.26 19.28 0.48
CA GLU A 37 -3.42 18.43 1.66
C GLU A 37 -2.48 17.24 1.55
N PRO A 38 -1.56 17.03 2.50
CA PRO A 38 -0.68 15.85 2.47
C PRO A 38 -1.49 14.55 2.49
N MET A 39 -1.17 13.65 1.56
CA MET A 39 -1.82 12.35 1.41
C MET A 39 -0.82 11.22 1.65
N ALA A 40 -1.33 10.07 2.04
CA ALA A 40 -0.53 8.87 2.21
C ALA A 40 -1.32 7.61 1.86
N ALA A 41 -0.61 6.58 1.42
CA ALA A 41 -1.15 5.22 1.41
C ALA A 41 -0.97 4.63 2.81
N VAL A 42 -2.03 4.04 3.34
CA VAL A 42 -2.06 3.47 4.69
C VAL A 42 -2.45 2.01 4.60
N ILE A 43 -1.59 1.15 5.11
CA ILE A 43 -1.75 -0.30 5.02
C ILE A 43 -1.89 -0.89 6.42
N PHE A 44 -2.96 -1.65 6.62
CA PHE A 44 -3.24 -2.38 7.85
C PHE A 44 -3.00 -3.86 7.62
N VAL A 45 -2.21 -4.48 8.48
CA VAL A 45 -2.06 -5.94 8.48
C VAL A 45 -3.24 -6.55 9.23
N THR A 46 -4.11 -7.27 8.53
CA THR A 46 -5.31 -7.86 9.12
C THR A 46 -5.12 -9.33 9.48
N THR A 47 -4.25 -10.03 8.78
CA THR A 47 -3.83 -11.40 9.11
C THR A 47 -2.31 -11.42 9.15
N THR A 48 -1.75 -11.96 10.23
CA THR A 48 -0.30 -12.08 10.40
C THR A 48 0.32 -12.83 9.24
N PHE A 49 1.40 -12.27 8.69
CA PHE A 49 2.16 -12.92 7.63
C PHE A 49 3.00 -14.05 8.20
N ASP A 50 3.15 -15.09 7.41
CA ASP A 50 3.90 -16.29 7.80
C ASP A 50 4.53 -16.93 6.56
N THR A 51 5.75 -17.46 6.72
CA THR A 51 6.41 -18.31 5.74
C THR A 51 6.88 -19.58 6.42
N THR A 52 7.18 -20.61 5.63
CA THR A 52 7.73 -21.86 6.16
C THR A 52 9.13 -21.65 6.77
N GLU A 53 9.89 -20.70 6.20
CA GLU A 53 11.30 -20.48 6.54
C GLU A 53 11.50 -19.35 7.55
N GLU A 54 10.45 -18.63 7.91
CA GLU A 54 10.48 -17.48 8.85
C GLU A 54 11.38 -16.33 8.39
N ASP A 55 11.62 -16.19 7.09
CA ASP A 55 12.52 -15.18 6.51
C ASP A 55 11.89 -14.32 5.42
N GLY A 56 10.57 -14.41 5.26
CA GLY A 56 9.84 -13.63 4.26
C GLY A 56 10.02 -12.13 4.44
N THR A 57 10.05 -11.40 3.33
CA THR A 57 10.09 -9.94 3.32
C THR A 57 9.00 -9.39 2.41
N LEU A 58 8.52 -8.21 2.74
CA LEU A 58 7.51 -7.50 1.96
C LEU A 58 7.96 -6.08 1.68
N ASP A 59 8.03 -5.72 0.41
CA ASP A 59 8.22 -4.35 -0.05
C ASP A 59 6.89 -3.84 -0.59
N ILE A 60 6.49 -2.66 -0.15
CA ILE A 60 5.24 -2.02 -0.59
C ILE A 60 5.59 -0.68 -1.22
N SER A 61 5.11 -0.48 -2.45
CA SER A 61 5.32 0.75 -3.20
C SER A 61 3.99 1.30 -3.71
N VAL A 62 3.90 2.62 -3.78
CA VAL A 62 2.80 3.30 -4.48
C VAL A 62 3.24 3.47 -5.92
N ILE A 63 2.43 2.96 -6.83
CA ILE A 63 2.68 2.99 -8.27
C ILE A 63 1.62 3.81 -8.99
N THR A 64 1.99 4.36 -10.12
CA THR A 64 1.10 5.12 -10.99
C THR A 64 1.31 4.72 -12.45
N ASP A 65 0.25 4.76 -13.25
CA ASP A 65 0.29 4.48 -14.67
C ASP A 65 -0.90 5.20 -15.36
N ASP A 66 -0.82 5.37 -16.65
CA ASP A 66 -1.93 5.87 -17.47
C ASP A 66 -2.89 4.75 -17.90
N GLU A 67 -2.54 3.50 -17.65
CA GLU A 67 -3.33 2.31 -17.95
C GLU A 67 -3.65 1.50 -16.70
N THR A 68 -4.81 0.83 -16.71
CA THR A 68 -5.25 0.00 -15.57
C THR A 68 -4.46 -1.30 -15.41
N ALA A 69 -3.75 -1.72 -16.44
CA ALA A 69 -2.91 -2.92 -16.41
C ALA A 69 -1.56 -2.69 -15.70
N PHE A 70 -1.18 -1.43 -15.46
CA PHE A 70 0.09 -1.06 -14.86
C PHE A 70 1.30 -1.69 -15.54
N GLY A 71 1.27 -1.75 -16.89
CA GLY A 71 2.35 -2.33 -17.68
C GLY A 71 3.59 -1.45 -17.80
N SER A 72 3.45 -0.15 -17.58
CA SER A 72 4.53 0.85 -17.62
C SER A 72 4.56 1.69 -16.35
N GLU A 73 4.33 1.06 -15.21
CA GLU A 73 4.20 1.71 -13.91
C GLU A 73 5.43 2.51 -13.50
N THR A 74 5.19 3.59 -12.80
CA THR A 74 6.21 4.40 -12.13
C THR A 74 6.02 4.33 -10.64
N ILE A 75 7.07 4.02 -9.90
CA ILE A 75 7.05 4.04 -8.43
C ILE A 75 7.20 5.49 -7.98
N ILE A 76 6.23 5.97 -7.20
CA ILE A 76 6.25 7.35 -6.69
C ILE A 76 6.62 7.45 -5.21
N ALA A 77 6.43 6.38 -4.45
CA ALA A 77 6.82 6.30 -3.04
C ALA A 77 6.91 4.84 -2.63
N SER A 78 7.76 4.54 -1.64
CA SER A 78 7.95 3.19 -1.13
C SER A 78 8.10 3.20 0.38
N ALA A 79 7.63 2.13 1.04
CA ALA A 79 7.97 1.86 2.43
C ALA A 79 9.35 1.19 2.51
N PRO A 80 10.06 1.31 3.64
CA PRO A 80 11.20 0.43 3.90
C PRO A 80 10.78 -1.03 3.89
N GLN A 81 11.69 -1.91 3.46
CA GLN A 81 11.44 -3.35 3.48
C GLN A 81 11.03 -3.84 4.87
N LEU A 82 10.00 -4.65 4.91
CA LEU A 82 9.44 -5.19 6.14
C LEU A 82 9.75 -6.68 6.24
N ALA A 83 10.35 -7.08 7.37
CA ALA A 83 10.56 -8.48 7.68
C ALA A 83 9.25 -9.12 8.18
N GLU A 84 9.09 -10.41 7.93
CA GLU A 84 7.93 -11.19 8.37
C GLU A 84 7.60 -10.98 9.85
N ALA A 85 8.61 -10.95 10.72
CA ALA A 85 8.42 -10.76 12.16
C ALA A 85 7.72 -9.44 12.52
N ASN A 86 7.77 -8.45 11.64
CA ASN A 86 7.13 -7.15 11.82
C ASN A 86 5.75 -7.05 11.15
N LEU A 87 5.31 -8.09 10.45
CA LEU A 87 4.05 -8.12 9.72
C LEU A 87 2.98 -8.87 10.52
N THR A 88 2.73 -8.40 11.74
CA THR A 88 1.77 -9.00 12.65
C THR A 88 0.42 -8.29 12.60
N ALA A 89 -0.67 -9.05 12.72
CA ALA A 89 -2.01 -8.49 12.77
C ALA A 89 -2.14 -7.54 13.98
N GLY A 90 -2.78 -6.40 13.76
CA GLY A 90 -2.99 -5.40 14.81
C GLY A 90 -1.81 -4.47 15.07
N ARG A 91 -0.73 -4.58 14.29
CA ARG A 91 0.38 -3.62 14.35
C ARG A 91 -0.08 -2.22 13.95
N ASP A 92 0.70 -1.21 14.28
CA ASP A 92 0.47 0.14 13.78
C ASP A 92 0.44 0.14 12.24
N PRO A 93 -0.39 0.97 11.61
CA PRO A 93 -0.47 1.02 10.17
C PRO A 93 0.87 1.40 9.53
N ILE A 94 1.14 0.80 8.37
CA ILE A 94 2.27 1.17 7.52
C ILE A 94 1.83 2.39 6.73
N VAL A 95 2.56 3.51 6.87
CA VAL A 95 2.22 4.78 6.23
C VAL A 95 3.27 5.10 5.18
N ILE A 96 2.83 5.30 3.94
CA ILE A 96 3.69 5.71 2.83
C ILE A 96 3.23 7.10 2.38
N PRO A 97 3.90 8.18 2.82
CA PRO A 97 3.56 9.54 2.40
C PRO A 97 3.78 9.71 0.90
N LEU A 98 2.86 10.38 0.22
CA LEU A 98 3.01 10.72 -1.19
C LEU A 98 3.83 12.00 -1.35
N PRO A 99 4.72 12.07 -2.37
CA PRO A 99 5.50 13.28 -2.63
C PRO A 99 4.58 14.45 -2.98
N PRO A 100 4.69 15.61 -2.31
CA PRO A 100 3.73 16.72 -2.50
C PRO A 100 3.88 17.44 -3.84
N LEU A 101 5.00 17.27 -4.53
CA LEU A 101 5.27 17.95 -5.81
C LEU A 101 5.25 16.99 -7.01
N TYR A 102 4.86 15.74 -6.80
CA TYR A 102 4.81 14.75 -7.87
C TYR A 102 3.42 14.71 -8.52
N THR A 103 3.39 14.82 -9.84
CA THR A 103 2.15 14.64 -10.59
C THR A 103 1.97 13.16 -10.91
N ALA A 104 1.00 12.53 -10.26
CA ALA A 104 0.63 11.16 -10.57
C ALA A 104 -0.05 11.06 -11.93
N GLU A 105 0.11 9.95 -12.61
CA GLU A 105 -0.66 9.60 -13.78
C GLU A 105 -2.12 9.31 -13.38
N ARG A 106 -2.93 8.88 -14.31
CA ARG A 106 -4.37 8.75 -14.07
C ARG A 106 -4.72 7.74 -12.97
N TYR A 107 -4.00 6.63 -12.90
CA TYR A 107 -4.32 5.54 -11.98
C TYR A 107 -3.26 5.39 -10.91
N LEU A 108 -3.70 5.10 -9.69
CA LEU A 108 -2.86 4.77 -8.55
C LEU A 108 -3.17 3.36 -8.06
N ALA A 109 -2.13 2.63 -7.70
CA ALA A 109 -2.24 1.32 -7.06
C ALA A 109 -1.09 1.11 -6.10
N LEU A 110 -1.11 0.00 -5.40
CA LEU A 110 0.03 -0.49 -4.62
C LEU A 110 0.64 -1.69 -5.32
N ASP A 111 1.97 -1.78 -5.23
CA ASP A 111 2.73 -2.96 -5.62
C ASP A 111 3.24 -3.64 -4.37
N TYR A 112 2.94 -4.92 -4.22
CA TYR A 112 3.42 -5.77 -3.13
C TYR A 112 4.46 -6.72 -3.71
N ASN A 113 5.70 -6.59 -3.27
CA ASN A 113 6.81 -7.41 -3.73
C ASN A 113 7.29 -8.32 -2.60
N VAL A 114 7.21 -9.61 -2.81
CA VAL A 114 7.55 -10.62 -1.82
C VAL A 114 8.97 -11.13 -2.05
N GLY A 115 9.82 -11.02 -1.04
CA GLY A 115 11.20 -11.47 -1.10
C GLY A 115 11.45 -12.72 -0.28
N ASN A 116 12.56 -13.38 -0.58
CA ASN A 116 13.05 -14.62 0.00
C ASN A 116 12.10 -15.82 -0.29
N HIS A 117 11.05 -15.97 0.48
CA HIS A 117 10.10 -17.06 0.31
C HIS A 117 8.66 -16.54 0.22
N ALA A 118 7.82 -17.26 -0.51
CA ALA A 118 6.41 -16.95 -0.61
C ALA A 118 5.72 -17.08 0.75
N PHE A 119 4.80 -16.14 1.03
CA PHE A 119 3.99 -16.22 2.25
C PHE A 119 2.94 -17.33 2.13
N THR A 120 2.74 -18.05 3.22
CA THR A 120 1.68 -19.05 3.37
C THR A 120 0.42 -18.45 3.99
N ALA A 121 0.57 -17.33 4.68
CA ALA A 121 -0.52 -16.57 5.27
C ALA A 121 -0.17 -15.08 5.26
N GLY A 122 -1.16 -14.22 5.27
CA GLY A 122 -1.02 -12.78 5.37
C GLY A 122 -2.08 -12.05 4.54
N LYS A 123 -2.74 -11.08 5.15
CA LYS A 123 -3.72 -10.24 4.48
C LYS A 123 -3.58 -8.80 4.91
N VAL A 124 -3.92 -7.90 4.00
CA VAL A 124 -3.87 -6.45 4.25
C VAL A 124 -5.17 -5.77 3.81
N ASP A 125 -5.48 -4.68 4.51
CA ASP A 125 -6.37 -3.63 4.02
C ASP A 125 -5.50 -2.41 3.71
N ALA A 126 -5.75 -1.73 2.62
CA ALA A 126 -4.98 -0.56 2.24
C ALA A 126 -5.87 0.53 1.65
N TYR A 127 -5.60 1.77 2.04
CA TYR A 127 -6.40 2.93 1.67
C TYR A 127 -5.51 4.14 1.35
N LEU A 128 -6.04 5.04 0.52
CA LEU A 128 -5.50 6.38 0.39
C LEU A 128 -6.19 7.30 1.40
N MET A 129 -5.41 8.03 2.19
CA MET A 129 -5.93 8.91 3.24
C MET A 129 -5.17 10.24 3.28
N ARG A 130 -5.83 11.26 3.85
CA ARG A 130 -5.11 12.48 4.24
C ARG A 130 -4.23 12.17 5.46
N MET A 131 -3.05 12.76 5.50
CA MET A 131 -2.12 12.57 6.63
C MET A 131 -2.75 12.97 7.97
N CYS A 132 -3.59 14.01 8.00
CA CYS A 132 -4.25 14.47 9.23
C CYS A 132 -5.31 13.50 9.76
N ASP A 133 -5.80 12.57 8.95
CA ASP A 133 -6.80 11.59 9.36
C ASP A 133 -6.19 10.27 9.85
N ILE A 134 -4.87 10.11 9.74
CA ILE A 134 -4.20 8.88 10.14
C ILE A 134 -4.05 8.82 11.65
N GLN A 135 -4.57 7.76 12.24
CA GLN A 135 -4.41 7.48 13.65
C GLN A 135 -3.53 6.25 13.81
N THR A 136 -2.45 6.43 14.54
CA THR A 136 -1.63 5.32 15.00
C THR A 136 -2.15 4.81 16.34
N ASN A 137 -1.79 3.60 16.68
CA ASN A 137 -2.19 3.00 17.95
C ASN A 137 -1.42 3.66 19.09
N GLN A 138 -1.99 4.72 19.62
CA GLN A 138 -1.40 5.43 20.76
C GLN A 138 -1.99 4.90 22.05
N VAL A 139 -1.16 4.34 22.84
CA VAL A 139 -1.52 3.82 24.14
C VAL A 139 -1.04 4.78 25.22
#